data_f0242d2d1a96b4bfefca8c2d96e450b8
#
_entry.id   f0242d2d1a96b4bfefca8c2d96e450b8
#
_cell.length_a   1.000
_cell.length_b   1.000
_cell.length_c   1.000
_cell.angle_alpha   90.00
_cell.angle_beta   90.00
_cell.angle_gamma   90.00
#
_symmetry.space_group_name_H-M   'P 1'
#
loop_
_entity.id
_entity.type
_entity.pdbx_description
1 polymer ?
#
loop_
_entity_poly.entity_id
_entity_poly.type
_entity_poly.pdbx_seq_one_letter_code
_entity_poly.pdbx_strand_id
1 'polypeptide(L)' 'MTKKIKIDGMMCEHCRTRVEKALLEVPGVKVKVDLITKTATVSSDKEIDEKELRRVITNTGYTVVSVE' A
#
# COMPACT_ATOMS: atom_id res chain seq x y z
N MET A 1 -6.15 -5.19 12.41
CA MET A 1 -6.98 -5.04 11.20
C MET A 1 -6.11 -5.11 9.97
N THR A 2 -6.66 -5.58 8.87
CA THR A 2 -5.91 -5.78 7.64
C THR A 2 -6.67 -5.19 6.46
N LYS A 3 -5.93 -4.47 5.60
CA LYS A 3 -6.47 -3.94 4.35
C LYS A 3 -5.62 -4.43 3.19
N LYS A 4 -6.27 -4.80 2.11
CA LYS A 4 -5.58 -5.16 0.87
C LYS A 4 -5.84 -4.07 -0.16
N ILE A 5 -4.76 -3.52 -0.70
CA ILE A 5 -4.84 -2.42 -1.66
C ILE A 5 -4.33 -2.91 -2.99
N LYS A 6 -5.18 -2.87 -4.00
CA LYS A 6 -4.77 -3.20 -5.36
C LYS A 6 -4.25 -1.95 -6.03
N ILE A 7 -3.04 -2.04 -6.58
CA ILE A 7 -2.31 -0.89 -7.10
C ILE A 7 -1.97 -1.09 -8.57
N ASP A 8 -2.24 -0.09 -9.38
CA ASP A 8 -1.88 -0.08 -10.79
C ASP A 8 -0.58 0.70 -11.00
N GLY A 9 0.23 0.25 -11.94
CA GLY A 9 1.51 0.90 -12.28
C GLY A 9 2.72 0.35 -11.57
N MET A 10 2.53 -0.56 -10.64
CA MET A 10 3.62 -1.18 -9.88
C MET A 10 4.17 -2.37 -10.68
N MET A 11 5.21 -2.14 -11.48
CA MET A 11 5.67 -3.13 -12.47
C MET A 11 7.04 -3.73 -12.20
N CYS A 12 7.78 -3.27 -11.19
CA CYS A 12 9.13 -3.76 -10.90
C CYS A 12 9.44 -3.69 -9.41
N GLU A 13 10.58 -4.28 -9.03
CA GLU A 13 11.03 -4.29 -7.63
C GLU A 13 11.21 -2.87 -7.06
N HIS A 14 11.67 -1.94 -7.87
CA HIS A 14 11.80 -0.55 -7.44
C HIS A 14 10.45 0.05 -7.09
N CYS A 15 9.44 -0.25 -7.89
CA CYS A 15 8.08 0.21 -7.64
C CYS A 15 7.54 -0.40 -6.35
N ARG A 16 7.73 -1.70 -6.18
CA ARG A 16 7.32 -2.40 -4.96
C ARG A 16 7.96 -1.78 -3.71
N THR A 17 9.27 -1.57 -3.77
CA THR A 17 10.01 -0.99 -2.63
C THR A 17 9.53 0.42 -2.32
N ARG A 18 9.25 1.22 -3.34
CA ARG A 18 8.77 2.58 -3.16
C ARG A 18 7.40 2.60 -2.48
N VAL A 19 6.49 1.75 -2.90
CA VAL A 19 5.17 1.63 -2.29
C VAL A 19 5.29 1.14 -0.85
N GLU A 20 6.12 0.13 -0.62
CA GLU A 20 6.34 -0.41 0.72
C GLU A 20 6.85 0.67 1.67
N LYS A 21 7.88 1.41 1.27
CA LYS A 21 8.43 2.49 2.10
C LYS A 21 7.41 3.58 2.38
N ALA A 22 6.63 3.95 1.37
CA ALA A 22 5.61 4.97 1.55
C ALA A 22 4.55 4.54 2.56
N LEU A 23 4.09 3.30 2.46
CA LEU A 23 3.09 2.79 3.39
C LEU A 23 3.65 2.64 4.81
N LEU A 24 4.92 2.30 4.95
CA LEU A 24 5.55 2.18 6.26
C LEU A 24 5.66 3.52 7.00
N GLU A 25 5.50 4.63 6.32
CA GLU A 25 5.45 5.94 6.96
C GLU A 25 4.17 6.13 7.79
N VAL A 26 3.14 5.36 7.52
CA VAL A 26 1.93 5.37 8.34
C VAL A 26 2.24 4.69 9.68
N PRO A 27 2.03 5.38 10.82
CA PRO A 27 2.39 4.81 12.12
C PRO A 27 1.62 3.54 12.46
N GLY A 28 2.35 2.56 13.02
CA GLY A 28 1.72 1.36 13.57
C GLY A 28 1.30 0.31 12.57
N VAL A 29 1.73 0.40 11.32
CA VAL A 29 1.36 -0.57 10.29
C VAL A 29 2.51 -1.50 9.93
N LYS A 30 2.15 -2.71 9.50
CA LYS A 30 3.04 -3.67 8.85
C LYS A 30 2.60 -3.78 7.41
N VAL A 31 3.54 -3.86 6.49
CA VAL A 31 3.26 -3.82 5.05
C VAL A 31 3.91 -4.99 4.35
N LYS A 32 3.15 -5.61 3.44
CA LYS A 32 3.66 -6.64 2.55
C LYS A 32 3.14 -6.34 1.14
N VAL A 33 4.05 -6.18 0.19
CA VAL A 33 3.70 -5.86 -1.19
C VAL A 33 4.05 -7.02 -2.10
N ASP A 34 3.08 -7.42 -2.94
CA ASP A 34 3.24 -8.51 -3.90
C ASP A 34 3.13 -7.96 -5.31
N LEU A 35 4.19 -8.15 -6.11
CA LEU A 35 4.23 -7.71 -7.50
C LEU A 35 3.34 -8.54 -8.41
N ILE A 36 3.22 -9.83 -8.13
CA ILE A 36 2.47 -10.75 -9.00
C ILE A 36 0.99 -10.40 -8.98
N THR A 37 0.46 -10.19 -7.77
CA THR A 37 -0.95 -9.83 -7.60
C THR A 37 -1.18 -8.33 -7.63
N LYS A 38 -0.11 -7.54 -7.65
CA LYS A 38 -0.13 -6.07 -7.61
C LYS A 38 -0.91 -5.56 -6.41
N THR A 39 -0.72 -6.22 -5.28
CA THR A 39 -1.49 -5.96 -4.05
C THR A 39 -0.55 -5.66 -2.90
N ALA A 40 -0.87 -4.62 -2.15
CA ALA A 40 -0.21 -4.30 -0.89
C ALA A 40 -1.12 -4.70 0.26
N THR A 41 -0.61 -5.51 1.18
CA THR A 41 -1.34 -5.90 2.38
C THR A 41 -0.82 -5.08 3.53
N VAL A 42 -1.70 -4.33 4.17
CA VAL A 42 -1.38 -3.46 5.31
C VAL A 42 -2.09 -3.99 6.54
N SER A 43 -1.33 -4.26 7.59
CA SER A 43 -1.87 -4.78 8.85
C SER A 43 -1.56 -3.82 9.99
N SER A 44 -2.49 -3.70 10.93
CA SER A 44 -2.31 -2.86 12.11
C SER A 44 -3.13 -3.42 13.25
N ASP A 45 -2.69 -3.16 14.49
CA ASP A 45 -3.45 -3.50 15.70
C ASP A 45 -4.60 -2.51 15.92
N LYS A 46 -4.56 -1.38 15.22
CA LYS A 46 -5.57 -0.34 15.31
C LYS A 46 -6.31 -0.24 14.00
N GLU A 47 -7.41 0.52 14.02
CA GLU A 47 -8.18 0.80 12.81
C GLU A 47 -7.30 1.52 11.79
N ILE A 48 -7.40 1.09 10.54
CA ILE A 48 -6.62 1.64 9.43
C ILE A 48 -7.47 2.65 8.67
N ASP A 49 -6.93 3.87 8.50
CA ASP A 49 -7.59 4.90 7.73
C ASP A 49 -7.32 4.68 6.23
N GLU A 50 -8.34 4.28 5.50
CA GLU A 50 -8.27 4.05 4.07
C GLU A 50 -7.84 5.31 3.30
N LYS A 51 -8.32 6.47 3.71
CA LYS A 51 -7.97 7.74 3.05
C LYS A 51 -6.47 8.02 3.15
N GLU A 52 -5.90 7.73 4.29
CA GLU A 52 -4.46 7.88 4.51
C GLU A 52 -3.66 6.97 3.60
N LEU A 53 -4.08 5.71 3.48
CA LEU A 53 -3.42 4.76 2.59
C LEU A 53 -3.50 5.21 1.13
N ARG A 54 -4.66 5.67 0.69
CA ARG A 54 -4.85 6.16 -0.67
C ARG A 54 -3.96 7.36 -0.94
N ARG A 55 -3.89 8.28 -0.01
CA ARG A 55 -3.06 9.48 -0.13
C ARG A 55 -1.58 9.13 -0.28
N VAL A 56 -1.10 8.24 0.57
CA VAL A 56 0.30 7.81 0.57
C VAL A 56 0.67 7.19 -0.77
N ILE A 57 -0.16 6.29 -1.29
CA ILE A 57 0.09 5.62 -2.56
C ILE A 57 0.02 6.59 -3.73
N THR A 58 -0.97 7.48 -3.73
CA THR A 58 -1.12 8.50 -4.77
C THR A 58 0.11 9.40 -4.83
N ASN A 59 0.69 9.74 -3.67
CA ASN A 59 1.89 10.56 -3.61
C ASN A 59 3.12 9.87 -4.23
N THR A 60 3.12 8.55 -4.33
CA THR A 60 4.21 7.84 -5.01
C THR A 60 4.10 7.87 -6.53
N GLY A 61 2.97 8.31 -7.05
CA GLY A 61 2.70 8.35 -8.48
C GLY A 61 1.94 7.14 -9.03
N TYR A 62 1.58 6.19 -8.17
CA TYR A 62 0.80 5.01 -8.58
C TYR A 62 -0.68 5.22 -8.31
N THR A 63 -1.50 4.38 -8.93
CA THR A 63 -2.96 4.50 -8.83
C THR A 63 -3.52 3.38 -7.96
N VAL A 64 -4.37 3.75 -7.00
CA VAL A 64 -5.11 2.78 -6.19
C VAL A 64 -6.32 2.33 -6.99
N VAL A 65 -6.40 1.03 -7.26
CA VAL A 65 -7.52 0.43 -7.99
C VAL A 65 -8.67 0.13 -7.03
N SER A 66 -8.35 -0.49 -5.91
CA SER A 66 -9.35 -0.83 -4.90
C SER A 66 -8.69 -1.02 -3.54
N VAL A 67 -9.50 -0.90 -2.50
CA VAL A 67 -9.11 -1.19 -1.12
C VAL A 67 -10.14 -2.15 -0.56
N GLU A 68 -9.69 -3.27 -0.03
CA GLU A 68 -10.56 -4.30 0.55
C GLU A 68 -10.28 -4.52 2.03
#